data_39a7ea69d2cf75a68f575cf243ca15c2
#
_entry.id   39a7ea69d2cf75a68f575cf243ca15c2
#
_cell.length_a   1.000
_cell.length_b   1.000
_cell.length_c   1.000
_cell.angle_alpha   90.00
_cell.angle_beta   90.00
_cell.angle_gamma   90.00
#
_symmetry.space_group_name_H-M   'P 1'
#
loop_
_entity.id
_entity.type
_entity.pdbx_description
1 polymer ?
#
loop_
_entity_poly.entity_id
_entity_poly.type
_entity_poly.pdbx_seq_one_letter_code
_entity_poly.pdbx_strand_id
1 'polypeptide(L)'
;MTQNSKMKSAVILAAGLSSRMMDFKPLLPFGGTTVIQHTVSRMLEGGAEEIILVTGFLATEVERIFRDSRVRFVHNRDYAKSQMFDSVCLGLAAARGDEIFLLPADLPQIDPTLLNRLSAIPAQAVYPVCHGKNGHPLLLRRSGVETVLLHDGTQGLKGALERLDTQTIETEDLGCLLDIDNPEDYQKLLDFRAESVPTEGECQELLQFFETSERTQAHCEAVCRVAVKLADGLSGINREMLFTAARIHDAARNRQDHPAVLAEELERRGYRYLASVVRVHMDLPDAMSEGISEHALLYLADKLVIEDQYVGIDRRFQPAEERFRDKPEILHRKVIAQRILNSVRDLHIDIKEKGEETWDKGRSCKDGYCSMRK
;
A
#
# COMPACT_ATOMS: atom_id res chain seq x y z
N MET A 1 -9.90 24.71 19.66
CA MET A 1 -8.74 25.35 19.00
C MET A 1 -8.44 24.50 17.80
N THR A 2 -8.83 24.93 16.61
CA THR A 2 -8.49 24.26 15.34
C THR A 2 -6.96 24.32 15.18
N GLN A 3 -6.30 23.16 15.29
CA GLN A 3 -4.90 23.06 14.88
C GLN A 3 -4.86 23.48 13.40
N ASN A 4 -4.19 24.60 13.13
CA ASN A 4 -3.88 25.03 11.77
C ASN A 4 -2.98 23.93 11.20
N SER A 5 -3.53 23.01 10.37
CA SER A 5 -2.74 21.95 9.76
C SER A 5 -1.68 22.63 8.89
N LYS A 6 -0.42 22.31 9.13
CA LYS A 6 0.69 22.83 8.33
C LYS A 6 0.58 22.28 6.93
N MET A 7 0.66 23.13 5.93
CA MET A 7 0.65 22.71 4.53
C MET A 7 1.86 21.82 4.24
N LYS A 8 1.63 20.68 3.59
CA LYS A 8 2.65 19.72 3.18
C LYS A 8 2.93 19.85 1.70
N SER A 9 4.19 20.01 1.32
CA SER A 9 4.67 19.91 -0.06
C SER A 9 5.61 18.71 -0.20
N ALA A 10 5.60 18.03 -1.35
CA ALA A 10 6.64 17.08 -1.69
C ALA A 10 7.47 17.61 -2.86
N VAL A 11 8.79 17.53 -2.72
CA VAL A 11 9.76 17.86 -3.77
C VAL A 11 10.37 16.55 -4.26
N ILE A 12 10.09 16.18 -5.50
CA ILE A 12 10.50 14.93 -6.12
C ILE A 12 11.52 15.23 -7.22
N LEU A 13 12.71 14.66 -7.08
CA LEU A 13 13.84 14.91 -7.98
C LEU A 13 13.84 13.91 -9.14
N ALA A 14 13.50 14.39 -10.35
CA ALA A 14 13.45 13.62 -11.59
C ALA A 14 14.35 14.19 -12.70
N ALA A 15 15.36 15.00 -12.35
CA ALA A 15 16.20 15.68 -13.32
C ALA A 15 17.40 14.85 -13.81
N GLY A 16 17.72 13.73 -13.16
CA GLY A 16 18.90 12.90 -13.44
C GLY A 16 18.85 12.16 -14.78
N LEU A 17 20.03 11.84 -15.33
CA LEU A 17 20.20 11.16 -16.63
C LEU A 17 19.95 9.65 -16.59
N SER A 18 19.77 9.03 -15.42
CA SER A 18 19.65 7.55 -15.23
C SER A 18 20.79 6.77 -15.93
N SER A 19 22.02 7.29 -15.91
CA SER A 19 23.15 6.84 -16.74
C SER A 19 23.60 5.39 -16.53
N ARG A 20 23.21 4.77 -15.41
CA ARG A 20 23.52 3.36 -15.07
C ARG A 20 22.43 2.38 -15.50
N MET A 21 21.27 2.89 -15.91
CA MET A 21 20.16 2.14 -16.48
C MET A 21 20.14 2.34 -18.00
N MET A 22 19.74 1.34 -18.75
CA MET A 22 19.55 1.47 -20.21
C MET A 22 18.31 2.33 -20.53
N ASP A 23 17.41 2.48 -19.53
CA ASP A 23 16.16 3.21 -19.62
C ASP A 23 16.07 4.33 -18.56
N PHE A 24 15.18 5.31 -18.81
CA PHE A 24 14.95 6.40 -17.88
C PHE A 24 14.09 5.93 -16.70
N LYS A 25 14.72 5.74 -15.53
CA LYS A 25 14.14 5.17 -14.30
C LYS A 25 12.72 5.68 -13.96
N PRO A 26 12.44 7.00 -13.96
CA PRO A 26 11.12 7.51 -13.61
C PRO A 26 9.99 7.00 -14.48
N LEU A 27 10.26 6.66 -15.74
CA LEU A 27 9.25 6.18 -16.70
C LEU A 27 9.18 4.65 -16.81
N LEU A 28 9.98 3.90 -16.06
CA LEU A 28 9.89 2.45 -16.03
C LEU A 28 8.49 2.00 -15.64
N PRO A 29 7.95 0.93 -16.27
CA PRO A 29 6.64 0.36 -15.92
C PRO A 29 6.59 -0.09 -14.46
N PHE A 30 5.53 0.28 -13.75
CA PHE A 30 5.33 -0.14 -12.38
C PHE A 30 3.84 -0.17 -12.03
N GLY A 31 3.32 -1.33 -11.59
CA GLY A 31 1.95 -1.48 -11.11
C GLY A 31 0.86 -0.98 -12.09
N GLY A 32 1.07 -1.14 -13.38
CA GLY A 32 0.15 -0.70 -14.44
C GLY A 32 0.30 0.78 -14.86
N THR A 33 1.22 1.52 -14.24
CA THR A 33 1.58 2.90 -14.57
C THR A 33 3.11 3.04 -14.63
N THR A 34 3.71 4.11 -14.12
CA THR A 34 5.16 4.30 -14.07
C THR A 34 5.66 4.50 -12.64
N VAL A 35 6.96 4.27 -12.42
CA VAL A 35 7.63 4.47 -11.14
C VAL A 35 7.33 5.86 -10.57
N ILE A 36 7.53 6.93 -11.34
CA ILE A 36 7.31 8.31 -10.86
C ILE A 36 5.83 8.60 -10.54
N GLN A 37 4.87 7.99 -11.27
CA GLN A 37 3.45 8.15 -10.96
C GLN A 37 3.10 7.52 -9.61
N HIS A 38 3.67 6.35 -9.30
CA HIS A 38 3.52 5.74 -7.97
C HIS A 38 4.18 6.58 -6.88
N THR A 39 5.40 7.08 -7.10
CA THR A 39 6.08 7.96 -6.12
C THR A 39 5.23 9.19 -5.81
N VAL A 40 4.65 9.83 -6.82
CA VAL A 40 3.72 10.97 -6.65
C VAL A 40 2.47 10.56 -5.88
N SER A 41 1.85 9.42 -6.23
CA SER A 41 0.65 8.90 -5.55
C SER A 41 0.91 8.68 -4.05
N ARG A 42 2.04 8.08 -3.68
CA ARG A 42 2.42 7.86 -2.27
C ARG A 42 2.52 9.16 -1.47
N MET A 43 3.07 10.22 -2.08
CA MET A 43 3.15 11.52 -1.42
C MET A 43 1.77 12.16 -1.24
N LEU A 44 0.91 12.09 -2.24
CA LEU A 44 -0.47 12.59 -2.18
C LEU A 44 -1.31 11.83 -1.14
N GLU A 45 -1.21 10.50 -1.10
CA GLU A 45 -1.85 9.65 -0.10
C GLU A 45 -1.36 9.95 1.33
N GLY A 46 -0.08 10.29 1.50
CA GLY A 46 0.52 10.71 2.77
C GLY A 46 0.10 12.12 3.22
N GLY A 47 -0.73 12.79 2.40
CA GLY A 47 -1.30 14.09 2.72
C GLY A 47 -0.51 15.28 2.17
N ALA A 48 0.38 15.09 1.19
CA ALA A 48 0.97 16.21 0.48
C ALA A 48 -0.09 16.94 -0.35
N GLU A 49 -0.20 18.24 -0.17
CA GLU A 49 -1.18 19.11 -0.85
C GLU A 49 -0.60 19.71 -2.13
N GLU A 50 0.72 19.70 -2.27
CA GLU A 50 1.47 20.18 -3.43
C GLU A 50 2.63 19.23 -3.74
N ILE A 51 2.81 18.93 -5.02
CA ILE A 51 3.95 18.16 -5.54
C ILE A 51 4.78 19.05 -6.45
N ILE A 52 6.05 19.21 -6.17
CA ILE A 52 7.02 19.87 -7.04
C ILE A 52 7.87 18.78 -7.70
N LEU A 53 7.66 18.55 -8.99
CA LEU A 53 8.51 17.66 -9.78
C LEU A 53 9.64 18.48 -10.40
N VAL A 54 10.88 18.21 -9.98
CA VAL A 54 12.06 18.82 -10.57
C VAL A 54 12.49 17.96 -11.75
N THR A 55 12.21 18.44 -12.98
CA THR A 55 12.47 17.73 -14.24
C THR A 55 13.76 18.21 -14.90
N GLY A 56 14.32 17.39 -15.80
CA GLY A 56 15.52 17.69 -16.58
C GLY A 56 15.55 16.86 -17.85
N PHE A 57 16.23 15.74 -17.84
CA PHE A 57 16.22 14.79 -18.95
C PHE A 57 14.80 14.24 -19.16
N LEU A 58 14.34 14.17 -20.41
CA LEU A 58 12.97 13.74 -20.79
C LEU A 58 11.84 14.50 -20.04
N ALA A 59 12.05 15.77 -19.73
CA ALA A 59 11.07 16.59 -19.01
C ALA A 59 9.68 16.55 -19.66
N THR A 60 9.61 16.69 -20.98
CA THR A 60 8.34 16.70 -21.73
C THR A 60 7.58 15.38 -21.59
N GLU A 61 8.25 14.26 -21.60
CA GLU A 61 7.69 12.92 -21.44
C GLU A 61 7.12 12.75 -20.02
N VAL A 62 7.87 13.19 -19.00
CA VAL A 62 7.40 13.18 -17.60
C VAL A 62 6.18 14.09 -17.44
N GLU A 63 6.20 15.30 -17.96
CA GLU A 63 5.11 16.26 -17.83
C GLU A 63 3.81 15.77 -18.48
N ARG A 64 3.90 15.05 -19.62
CA ARG A 64 2.73 14.53 -20.35
C ARG A 64 1.92 13.49 -19.59
N ILE A 65 2.51 12.75 -18.68
CA ILE A 65 1.83 11.67 -17.95
C ILE A 65 1.04 12.15 -16.73
N PHE A 66 1.19 13.40 -16.31
CA PHE A 66 0.45 13.98 -15.19
C PHE A 66 -0.68 14.90 -15.65
N ARG A 67 -1.82 14.83 -14.93
CA ARG A 67 -3.00 15.69 -15.15
C ARG A 67 -3.50 16.33 -13.85
N ASP A 68 -2.96 15.92 -12.69
CA ASP A 68 -3.34 16.44 -11.38
C ASP A 68 -2.82 17.88 -11.23
N SER A 69 -3.70 18.81 -10.90
CA SER A 69 -3.37 20.23 -10.70
C SER A 69 -2.48 20.50 -9.49
N ARG A 70 -2.34 19.53 -8.57
CA ARG A 70 -1.43 19.60 -7.43
C ARG A 70 0.02 19.38 -7.85
N VAL A 71 0.26 18.83 -9.04
CA VAL A 71 1.61 18.59 -9.57
C VAL A 71 2.08 19.81 -10.36
N ARG A 72 3.18 20.40 -9.92
CA ARG A 72 3.86 21.53 -10.56
C ARG A 72 5.25 21.12 -11.00
N PHE A 73 5.67 21.56 -12.15
CA PHE A 73 6.97 21.23 -12.72
C PHE A 73 7.95 22.40 -12.54
N VAL A 74 9.19 22.05 -12.20
CA VAL A 74 10.33 22.96 -12.14
C VAL A 74 11.43 22.37 -12.99
N HIS A 75 11.76 23.03 -14.09
CA HIS A 75 12.72 22.50 -15.04
C HIS A 75 14.15 22.93 -14.69
N ASN A 76 15.02 21.96 -14.37
CA ASN A 76 16.45 22.20 -14.28
C ASN A 76 17.06 22.16 -15.68
N ARG A 77 17.27 23.32 -16.30
CA ARG A 77 17.81 23.45 -17.67
C ARG A 77 19.24 23.00 -17.80
N ASP A 78 19.99 23.06 -16.69
CA ASP A 78 21.40 22.72 -16.63
C ASP A 78 21.64 21.30 -16.10
N TYR A 79 20.61 20.43 -16.08
CA TYR A 79 20.64 19.08 -15.51
C TYR A 79 21.85 18.23 -15.92
N ALA A 80 22.37 18.40 -17.12
CA ALA A 80 23.52 17.65 -17.64
C ALA A 80 24.88 18.11 -17.07
N LYS A 81 24.93 19.29 -16.46
CA LYS A 81 26.15 19.92 -15.90
C LYS A 81 26.03 20.25 -14.42
N SER A 82 24.83 20.40 -13.91
CA SER A 82 24.55 20.71 -12.51
C SER A 82 24.69 19.48 -11.62
N GLN A 83 24.87 19.70 -10.33
CA GLN A 83 24.84 18.65 -9.32
C GLN A 83 23.43 18.42 -8.81
N MET A 84 23.20 17.29 -8.10
CA MET A 84 21.92 16.99 -7.49
C MET A 84 21.44 18.12 -6.56
N PHE A 85 22.37 18.76 -5.85
CA PHE A 85 22.06 19.87 -4.92
C PHE A 85 21.39 21.06 -5.62
N ASP A 86 21.76 21.35 -6.87
CA ASP A 86 21.13 22.42 -7.65
C ASP A 86 19.63 22.10 -7.91
N SER A 87 19.32 20.85 -8.24
CA SER A 87 17.93 20.40 -8.37
C SER A 87 17.17 20.45 -7.04
N VAL A 88 17.81 20.12 -5.91
CA VAL A 88 17.24 20.26 -4.57
C VAL A 88 16.88 21.72 -4.32
N CYS A 89 17.79 22.67 -4.55
CA CYS A 89 17.55 24.11 -4.34
C CYS A 89 16.42 24.63 -5.23
N LEU A 90 16.36 24.22 -6.51
CA LEU A 90 15.28 24.59 -7.41
C LEU A 90 13.91 24.13 -6.89
N GLY A 91 13.83 22.88 -6.44
CA GLY A 91 12.60 22.30 -5.90
C GLY A 91 12.17 22.96 -4.59
N LEU A 92 13.10 23.13 -3.65
CA LEU A 92 12.82 23.77 -2.35
C LEU A 92 12.39 25.23 -2.48
N ALA A 93 13.00 25.98 -3.40
CA ALA A 93 12.63 27.36 -3.69
C ALA A 93 11.21 27.50 -4.25
N ALA A 94 10.75 26.49 -4.98
CA ALA A 94 9.39 26.47 -5.58
C ALA A 94 8.31 25.98 -4.61
N ALA A 95 8.65 25.20 -3.60
CA ALA A 95 7.72 24.61 -2.65
C ALA A 95 7.14 25.68 -1.70
N ARG A 96 5.84 25.59 -1.40
CA ARG A 96 5.10 26.58 -0.58
C ARG A 96 4.78 26.07 0.83
N GLY A 97 4.80 24.74 1.05
CA GLY A 97 4.43 24.12 2.32
C GLY A 97 5.32 24.54 3.49
N ASP A 98 4.81 24.39 4.69
CA ASP A 98 5.56 24.55 5.95
C ASP A 98 6.43 23.32 6.23
N GLU A 99 5.99 22.19 5.72
CA GLU A 99 6.63 20.87 5.78
C GLU A 99 6.90 20.39 4.35
N ILE A 100 8.17 20.17 4.02
CA ILE A 100 8.60 19.82 2.68
C ILE A 100 9.29 18.47 2.71
N PHE A 101 8.69 17.49 2.03
CA PHE A 101 9.23 16.14 1.89
C PHE A 101 10.06 16.03 0.62
N LEU A 102 11.36 15.82 0.78
CA LEU A 102 12.32 15.73 -0.32
C LEU A 102 12.71 14.28 -0.57
N LEU A 103 12.58 13.82 -1.83
CA LEU A 103 12.94 12.46 -2.22
C LEU A 103 13.30 12.37 -3.71
N PRO A 104 14.06 11.34 -4.13
CA PRO A 104 14.24 11.01 -5.54
C PRO A 104 12.95 10.43 -6.14
N ALA A 105 12.86 10.42 -7.48
CA ALA A 105 11.66 10.00 -8.21
C ALA A 105 11.46 8.48 -8.31
N ASP A 106 12.43 7.69 -7.85
CA ASP A 106 12.52 6.25 -8.04
C ASP A 106 12.24 5.44 -6.75
N LEU A 107 11.37 5.97 -5.88
CA LEU A 107 10.94 5.34 -4.62
C LEU A 107 9.40 5.14 -4.57
N PRO A 108 8.84 4.24 -5.41
CA PRO A 108 7.40 4.10 -5.56
C PRO A 108 6.70 3.32 -4.43
N GLN A 109 7.44 2.74 -3.47
CA GLN A 109 6.93 1.84 -2.44
C GLN A 109 6.98 2.39 -1.02
N ILE A 110 7.22 3.70 -0.85
CA ILE A 110 7.17 4.36 0.46
C ILE A 110 5.78 4.22 1.08
N ASP A 111 5.71 3.86 2.36
CA ASP A 111 4.45 3.87 3.11
C ASP A 111 3.95 5.32 3.29
N PRO A 112 2.76 5.68 2.78
CA PRO A 112 2.21 7.03 2.92
C PRO A 112 2.09 7.50 4.38
N THR A 113 1.88 6.58 5.33
CA THR A 113 1.76 6.92 6.76
C THR A 113 3.05 7.49 7.35
N LEU A 114 4.19 7.20 6.72
CA LEU A 114 5.50 7.69 7.14
C LEU A 114 5.57 9.22 7.16
N LEU A 115 4.87 9.92 6.25
CA LEU A 115 4.83 11.38 6.21
C LEU A 115 4.30 11.96 7.53
N ASN A 116 3.22 11.37 8.09
CA ASN A 116 2.65 11.82 9.34
C ASN A 116 3.57 11.52 10.54
N ARG A 117 4.25 10.38 10.51
CA ARG A 117 5.22 10.01 11.55
C ARG A 117 6.41 10.97 11.57
N LEU A 118 6.96 11.34 10.42
CA LEU A 118 8.02 12.34 10.29
C LEU A 118 7.54 13.71 10.76
N SER A 119 6.32 14.11 10.40
CA SER A 119 5.72 15.40 10.81
C SER A 119 5.57 15.54 12.33
N ALA A 120 5.42 14.43 13.06
CA ALA A 120 5.28 14.44 14.52
C ALA A 120 6.58 14.85 15.26
N ILE A 121 7.74 14.74 14.62
CA ILE A 121 9.04 15.07 15.23
C ILE A 121 9.33 16.57 15.08
N PRO A 122 9.55 17.32 16.19
CA PRO A 122 9.71 18.77 16.17
C PRO A 122 11.18 19.20 15.89
N ALA A 123 11.75 18.77 14.74
CA ALA A 123 13.10 19.14 14.31
C ALA A 123 13.07 19.90 12.98
N GLN A 124 14.17 20.57 12.59
CA GLN A 124 14.28 21.29 11.32
C GLN A 124 14.38 20.35 10.13
N ALA A 125 15.05 19.19 10.33
CA ALA A 125 15.16 18.11 9.38
C ALA A 125 14.85 16.78 10.06
N VAL A 126 14.10 15.87 9.39
CA VAL A 126 13.80 14.54 9.90
C VAL A 126 13.85 13.54 8.76
N TYR A 127 14.53 12.40 8.94
CA TYR A 127 14.49 11.31 7.98
C TYR A 127 14.28 9.96 8.65
N PRO A 128 13.70 8.99 7.93
CA PRO A 128 13.51 7.65 8.46
C PRO A 128 14.84 6.88 8.46
N VAL A 129 14.98 5.98 9.42
CA VAL A 129 16.05 4.99 9.47
C VAL A 129 15.41 3.60 9.43
N CYS A 130 15.80 2.80 8.45
CA CYS A 130 15.37 1.42 8.32
C CYS A 130 16.60 0.51 8.29
N HIS A 131 16.65 -0.48 9.20
CA HIS A 131 17.80 -1.36 9.37
C HIS A 131 19.16 -0.62 9.48
N GLY A 132 19.16 0.50 10.21
CA GLY A 132 20.35 1.33 10.43
C GLY A 132 20.81 2.16 9.20
N LYS A 133 20.01 2.23 8.14
CA LYS A 133 20.26 3.05 6.95
C LYS A 133 19.28 4.21 6.87
N ASN A 134 19.78 5.38 6.51
CA ASN A 134 18.95 6.54 6.26
C ASN A 134 18.13 6.35 5.00
N GLY A 135 16.82 6.55 5.11
CA GLY A 135 15.87 6.41 4.01
C GLY A 135 15.24 7.74 3.58
N HIS A 136 14.22 7.63 2.77
CA HIS A 136 13.42 8.73 2.24
C HIS A 136 11.95 8.61 2.66
N PRO A 137 11.18 9.74 2.64
CA PRO A 137 11.59 11.09 2.31
C PRO A 137 12.33 11.78 3.46
N LEU A 138 13.16 12.76 3.13
CA LEU A 138 13.66 13.73 4.10
C LEU A 138 12.58 14.81 4.31
N LEU A 139 12.08 14.97 5.52
CA LEU A 139 11.27 16.14 5.90
C LEU A 139 12.18 17.31 6.20
N LEU A 140 11.93 18.45 5.57
CA LEU A 140 12.51 19.77 5.91
C LEU A 140 11.40 20.72 6.32
N ARG A 141 11.55 21.36 7.46
CA ARG A 141 10.68 22.47 7.86
C ARG A 141 11.12 23.78 7.20
N ARG A 142 10.23 24.75 7.08
CA ARG A 142 10.51 26.01 6.37
C ARG A 142 11.80 26.70 6.87
N SER A 143 12.04 26.73 8.18
CA SER A 143 13.29 27.28 8.75
C SER A 143 14.55 26.53 8.31
N GLY A 144 14.46 25.21 8.14
CA GLY A 144 15.55 24.38 7.62
C GLY A 144 15.77 24.61 6.11
N VAL A 145 14.70 24.80 5.34
CA VAL A 145 14.78 25.09 3.90
C VAL A 145 15.58 26.38 3.65
N GLU A 146 15.35 27.43 4.43
CA GLU A 146 16.09 28.69 4.30
C GLU A 146 17.60 28.47 4.48
N THR A 147 17.99 27.64 5.46
CA THR A 147 19.41 27.30 5.70
C THR A 147 19.99 26.52 4.51
N VAL A 148 19.25 25.57 3.95
CA VAL A 148 19.68 24.80 2.77
C VAL A 148 19.87 25.70 1.55
N LEU A 149 18.95 26.63 1.29
CA LEU A 149 19.02 27.55 0.15
C LEU A 149 20.16 28.56 0.25
N LEU A 150 20.62 28.90 1.47
CA LEU A 150 21.76 29.79 1.71
C LEU A 150 23.10 29.06 1.74
N HIS A 151 23.09 27.72 1.64
CA HIS A 151 24.32 26.92 1.69
C HIS A 151 25.09 27.02 0.37
N ASP A 152 26.41 27.08 0.45
CA ASP A 152 27.33 27.25 -0.70
C ASP A 152 27.49 26.00 -1.59
N GLY A 153 26.79 24.91 -1.26
CA GLY A 153 26.86 23.63 -1.99
C GLY A 153 28.02 22.72 -1.59
N THR A 154 28.90 23.13 -0.67
CA THR A 154 29.99 22.28 -0.17
C THR A 154 29.41 21.00 0.44
N GLN A 155 29.85 19.83 -0.02
CA GLN A 155 29.31 18.51 0.31
C GLN A 155 27.80 18.33 -0.04
N GLY A 156 27.22 19.20 -0.87
CA GLY A 156 25.83 19.14 -1.30
C GLY A 156 24.82 19.22 -0.17
N LEU A 157 23.74 18.45 -0.28
CA LEU A 157 22.67 18.45 0.74
C LEU A 157 23.19 17.99 2.11
N LYS A 158 24.13 17.02 2.16
CA LYS A 158 24.71 16.55 3.41
C LYS A 158 25.35 17.71 4.21
N GLY A 159 26.18 18.53 3.54
CA GLY A 159 26.81 19.68 4.20
C GLY A 159 25.82 20.72 4.71
N ALA A 160 24.69 20.92 4.00
CA ALA A 160 23.63 21.80 4.44
C ALA A 160 22.91 21.23 5.69
N LEU A 161 22.66 19.93 5.74
CA LEU A 161 21.98 19.25 6.87
C LEU A 161 22.82 19.28 8.16
N GLU A 162 24.15 19.31 8.07
CA GLU A 162 25.03 19.43 9.23
C GLU A 162 24.83 20.75 10.01
N ARG A 163 24.18 21.74 9.41
CA ARG A 163 23.85 23.05 10.04
C ARG A 163 22.44 23.08 10.64
N LEU A 164 21.69 22.02 10.57
CA LEU A 164 20.30 21.92 11.04
C LEU A 164 20.17 21.07 12.29
N ASP A 165 19.13 21.36 13.10
CA ASP A 165 18.63 20.40 14.06
C ASP A 165 18.00 19.24 13.27
N THR A 166 18.74 18.12 13.21
CA THR A 166 18.37 16.95 12.43
C THR A 166 18.10 15.76 13.35
N GLN A 167 16.93 15.15 13.20
CA GLN A 167 16.52 13.96 13.94
C GLN A 167 16.13 12.83 13.00
N THR A 168 16.04 11.62 13.55
CA THR A 168 15.66 10.41 12.83
C THR A 168 14.50 9.70 13.50
N ILE A 169 13.75 8.90 12.75
CA ILE A 169 12.78 7.94 13.29
C ILE A 169 13.07 6.54 12.78
N GLU A 170 13.01 5.56 13.65
CA GLU A 170 13.09 4.16 13.22
C GLU A 170 11.80 3.74 12.52
N THR A 171 11.95 2.95 11.46
CA THR A 171 10.84 2.40 10.69
C THR A 171 11.16 1.00 10.16
N GLU A 172 10.13 0.17 10.02
CA GLU A 172 10.21 -1.12 9.33
C GLU A 172 9.82 -1.00 7.84
N ASP A 173 9.50 0.21 7.35
CA ASP A 173 9.16 0.44 5.96
C ASP A 173 10.41 0.32 5.06
N LEU A 174 10.60 -0.86 4.47
CA LEU A 174 11.66 -1.09 3.49
C LEU A 174 11.51 -0.22 2.23
N GLY A 175 10.28 0.19 1.90
CA GLY A 175 10.01 1.04 0.74
C GLY A 175 10.76 2.37 0.77
N CYS A 176 11.14 2.86 1.95
CA CYS A 176 11.94 4.07 2.10
C CYS A 176 13.41 3.94 1.64
N LEU A 177 13.87 2.71 1.35
CA LEU A 177 15.23 2.38 0.91
C LEU A 177 15.28 1.77 -0.50
N LEU A 178 14.13 1.46 -1.12
CA LEU A 178 14.07 0.74 -2.40
C LEU A 178 14.15 1.69 -3.60
N ASP A 179 15.27 2.39 -3.72
CA ASP A 179 15.62 3.16 -4.91
C ASP A 179 16.17 2.26 -6.03
N ILE A 180 16.07 2.71 -7.26
CA ILE A 180 16.45 1.96 -8.45
C ILE A 180 17.80 2.51 -8.95
N ASP A 181 18.91 1.82 -8.71
CA ASP A 181 20.22 2.23 -9.25
C ASP A 181 20.63 1.43 -10.49
N ASN A 182 20.19 0.20 -10.61
CA ASN A 182 20.52 -0.74 -11.66
C ASN A 182 19.33 -1.68 -11.96
N PRO A 183 19.38 -2.53 -13.01
CA PRO A 183 18.30 -3.47 -13.34
C PRO A 183 17.97 -4.47 -12.22
N GLU A 184 18.94 -4.87 -11.43
CA GLU A 184 18.77 -5.78 -10.31
C GLU A 184 17.92 -5.14 -9.19
N ASP A 185 18.12 -3.84 -8.92
CA ASP A 185 17.30 -3.10 -7.94
C ASP A 185 15.88 -2.94 -8.44
N TYR A 186 15.70 -2.68 -9.74
CA TYR A 186 14.35 -2.66 -10.32
C TYR A 186 13.65 -4.01 -10.19
N GLN A 187 14.34 -5.13 -10.39
CA GLN A 187 13.76 -6.46 -10.19
C GLN A 187 13.38 -6.69 -8.72
N LYS A 188 14.25 -6.33 -7.75
CA LYS A 188 13.94 -6.40 -6.32
C LYS A 188 12.69 -5.58 -5.96
N LEU A 189 12.55 -4.40 -6.56
CA LEU A 189 11.37 -3.55 -6.37
C LEU A 189 10.10 -4.23 -6.90
N LEU A 190 10.16 -4.89 -8.06
CA LEU A 190 9.03 -5.65 -8.62
C LEU A 190 8.69 -6.87 -7.76
N ASP A 191 9.68 -7.57 -7.24
CA ASP A 191 9.48 -8.73 -6.35
C ASP A 191 8.88 -8.28 -5.01
N PHE A 192 9.36 -7.18 -4.44
CA PHE A 192 8.75 -6.58 -3.25
C PHE A 192 7.29 -6.20 -3.48
N ARG A 193 6.98 -5.59 -4.63
CA ARG A 193 5.61 -5.26 -5.02
C ARG A 193 4.74 -6.50 -5.14
N ALA A 194 5.27 -7.59 -5.69
CA ALA A 194 4.53 -8.83 -5.90
C ALA A 194 4.01 -9.45 -4.60
N GLU A 195 4.74 -9.26 -3.50
CA GLU A 195 4.42 -9.78 -2.16
C GLU A 195 3.75 -8.71 -1.25
N SER A 196 3.67 -7.47 -1.70
CA SER A 196 3.04 -6.38 -0.94
C SER A 196 1.52 -6.36 -1.12
N VAL A 197 0.86 -5.48 -0.38
CA VAL A 197 -0.58 -5.21 -0.51
C VAL A 197 -0.83 -3.78 -1.01
N PRO A 198 -1.98 -3.52 -1.65
CA PRO A 198 -2.43 -2.18 -1.99
C PRO A 198 -2.53 -1.29 -0.72
N THR A 199 -2.22 -0.01 -0.88
CA THR A 199 -2.55 0.98 0.14
C THR A 199 -4.06 1.15 0.26
N GLU A 200 -4.51 1.86 1.31
CA GLU A 200 -5.92 2.22 1.45
C GLU A 200 -6.43 3.00 0.22
N GLY A 201 -5.64 3.94 -0.30
CA GLY A 201 -5.98 4.69 -1.51
C GLY A 201 -6.15 3.79 -2.73
N GLU A 202 -5.21 2.87 -2.97
CA GLU A 202 -5.29 1.90 -4.06
C GLU A 202 -6.46 0.91 -3.90
N CYS A 203 -6.82 0.53 -2.66
CA CYS A 203 -8.02 -0.27 -2.39
C CYS A 203 -9.29 0.51 -2.77
N GLN A 204 -9.39 1.79 -2.39
CA GLN A 204 -10.51 2.64 -2.76
C GLN A 204 -10.62 2.83 -4.28
N GLU A 205 -9.50 3.02 -4.97
CA GLU A 205 -9.46 3.07 -6.44
C GLU A 205 -9.96 1.76 -7.07
N LEU A 206 -9.60 0.59 -6.53
CA LEU A 206 -10.10 -0.71 -6.99
C LEU A 206 -11.62 -0.82 -6.83
N LEU A 207 -12.15 -0.44 -5.66
CA LEU A 207 -13.58 -0.46 -5.39
C LEU A 207 -14.35 0.48 -6.33
N GLN A 208 -13.81 1.66 -6.63
CA GLN A 208 -14.37 2.61 -7.58
C GLN A 208 -14.29 2.08 -9.02
N PHE A 209 -13.15 1.53 -9.43
CA PHE A 209 -12.93 0.97 -10.77
C PHE A 209 -13.94 -0.14 -11.11
N PHE A 210 -14.27 -0.97 -10.13
CA PHE A 210 -15.26 -2.03 -10.28
C PHE A 210 -16.70 -1.58 -9.96
N GLU A 211 -16.92 -0.32 -9.59
CA GLU A 211 -18.24 0.19 -9.17
C GLU A 211 -18.88 -0.69 -8.07
N THR A 212 -18.06 -1.06 -7.08
CA THR A 212 -18.44 -2.00 -6.03
C THR A 212 -19.57 -1.43 -5.17
N SER A 213 -20.69 -2.14 -5.10
CA SER A 213 -21.88 -1.68 -4.34
C SER A 213 -21.60 -1.61 -2.83
N GLU A 214 -22.28 -0.72 -2.12
CA GLU A 214 -22.21 -0.61 -0.65
C GLU A 214 -22.55 -1.94 0.04
N ARG A 215 -23.50 -2.70 -0.50
CA ARG A 215 -23.85 -4.04 0.02
C ARG A 215 -22.67 -5.01 -0.08
N THR A 216 -21.95 -4.99 -1.19
CA THR A 216 -20.74 -5.82 -1.37
C THR A 216 -19.63 -5.37 -0.43
N GLN A 217 -19.43 -4.07 -0.26
CA GLN A 217 -18.44 -3.54 0.68
C GLN A 217 -18.78 -3.94 2.13
N ALA A 218 -20.05 -3.88 2.53
CA ALA A 218 -20.49 -4.33 3.85
C ALA A 218 -20.24 -5.83 4.06
N HIS A 219 -20.44 -6.66 3.02
CA HIS A 219 -20.06 -8.08 3.05
C HIS A 219 -18.56 -8.26 3.25
N CYS A 220 -17.72 -7.60 2.45
CA CYS A 220 -16.27 -7.66 2.57
C CYS A 220 -15.78 -7.25 3.98
N GLU A 221 -16.38 -6.22 4.56
CA GLU A 221 -16.08 -5.80 5.94
C GLU A 221 -16.45 -6.89 6.98
N ALA A 222 -17.58 -7.59 6.78
CA ALA A 222 -17.95 -8.69 7.66
C ALA A 222 -16.98 -9.88 7.52
N VAL A 223 -16.62 -10.25 6.29
CA VAL A 223 -15.62 -11.29 6.01
C VAL A 223 -14.27 -10.91 6.61
N CYS A 224 -13.87 -9.65 6.52
CA CYS A 224 -12.63 -9.16 7.10
C CYS A 224 -12.60 -9.34 8.63
N ARG A 225 -13.67 -8.97 9.34
CA ARG A 225 -13.77 -9.19 10.79
C ARG A 225 -13.61 -10.67 11.17
N VAL A 226 -14.19 -11.57 10.37
CA VAL A 226 -14.05 -13.03 10.57
C VAL A 226 -12.62 -13.48 10.29
N ALA A 227 -12.02 -13.06 9.17
CA ALA A 227 -10.66 -13.43 8.78
C ALA A 227 -9.61 -13.01 9.83
N VAL A 228 -9.74 -11.80 10.38
CA VAL A 228 -8.86 -11.30 11.45
C VAL A 228 -8.96 -12.21 12.70
N LYS A 229 -10.17 -12.60 13.09
CA LYS A 229 -10.37 -13.50 14.24
C LYS A 229 -9.83 -14.91 13.97
N LEU A 230 -10.00 -15.43 12.76
CA LEU A 230 -9.46 -16.73 12.36
C LEU A 230 -7.92 -16.73 12.40
N ALA A 231 -7.29 -15.61 12.07
CA ALA A 231 -5.84 -15.46 12.09
C ALA A 231 -5.26 -15.17 13.49
N ASP A 232 -6.11 -14.90 14.49
CA ASP A 232 -5.63 -14.55 15.83
C ASP A 232 -4.93 -15.74 16.51
N GLY A 233 -3.73 -15.49 17.06
CA GLY A 233 -2.88 -16.54 17.64
C GLY A 233 -2.14 -17.44 16.63
N LEU A 234 -2.42 -17.35 15.30
CA LEU A 234 -1.69 -18.11 14.27
C LEU A 234 -0.33 -17.47 13.98
N SER A 235 0.70 -18.32 13.87
CA SER A 235 2.02 -17.95 13.35
C SER A 235 2.12 -18.25 11.85
N GLY A 236 2.96 -17.52 11.12
CA GLY A 236 3.22 -17.77 9.69
C GLY A 236 2.14 -17.25 8.74
N ILE A 237 1.15 -16.51 9.24
CA ILE A 237 0.12 -15.84 8.42
C ILE A 237 0.47 -14.36 8.27
N ASN A 238 0.53 -13.90 7.03
CA ASN A 238 0.60 -12.48 6.72
C ASN A 238 -0.78 -11.84 6.94
N ARG A 239 -0.96 -11.26 8.14
CA ARG A 239 -2.24 -10.68 8.56
C ARG A 239 -2.65 -9.50 7.69
N GLU A 240 -1.70 -8.68 7.22
CA GLU A 240 -1.98 -7.54 6.35
C GLU A 240 -2.49 -8.02 4.98
N MET A 241 -1.89 -9.07 4.44
CA MET A 241 -2.33 -9.73 3.20
C MET A 241 -3.75 -10.28 3.33
N LEU A 242 -4.01 -11.05 4.39
CA LEU A 242 -5.34 -11.64 4.64
C LEU A 242 -6.40 -10.55 4.84
N PHE A 243 -6.09 -9.51 5.61
CA PHE A 243 -6.97 -8.38 5.86
C PHE A 243 -7.33 -7.67 4.57
N THR A 244 -6.33 -7.33 3.75
CA THR A 244 -6.55 -6.65 2.46
C THR A 244 -7.32 -7.53 1.51
N ALA A 245 -6.97 -8.82 1.38
CA ALA A 245 -7.70 -9.78 0.57
C ALA A 245 -9.18 -9.85 0.97
N ALA A 246 -9.48 -9.94 2.27
CA ALA A 246 -10.85 -10.01 2.76
C ALA A 246 -11.66 -8.73 2.44
N ARG A 247 -11.04 -7.55 2.49
CA ARG A 247 -11.71 -6.28 2.20
C ARG A 247 -12.06 -6.07 0.73
N ILE A 248 -11.34 -6.71 -0.18
CA ILE A 248 -11.53 -6.48 -1.62
C ILE A 248 -11.93 -7.72 -2.42
N HIS A 249 -11.98 -8.93 -1.81
CA HIS A 249 -12.15 -10.20 -2.53
C HIS A 249 -13.34 -10.21 -3.50
N ASP A 250 -14.39 -9.52 -3.19
CA ASP A 250 -15.62 -9.41 -3.97
C ASP A 250 -15.74 -8.07 -4.73
N ALA A 251 -14.67 -7.27 -4.84
CA ALA A 251 -14.73 -5.96 -5.48
C ALA A 251 -15.34 -6.01 -6.90
N ALA A 252 -15.03 -7.04 -7.67
CA ALA A 252 -15.54 -7.25 -9.02
C ALA A 252 -16.84 -8.08 -9.07
N ARG A 253 -17.62 -8.21 -7.97
CA ARG A 253 -18.79 -9.11 -7.85
C ARG A 253 -19.88 -8.89 -8.90
N ASN A 254 -19.95 -7.71 -9.49
CA ASN A 254 -20.84 -7.37 -10.60
C ASN A 254 -20.37 -7.90 -11.97
N ARG A 255 -19.22 -8.57 -12.04
CA ARG A 255 -18.66 -9.17 -13.25
C ARG A 255 -18.83 -10.70 -13.24
N GLN A 256 -18.95 -11.29 -14.43
CA GLN A 256 -18.88 -12.74 -14.58
C GLN A 256 -17.46 -13.20 -14.21
N ASP A 257 -17.35 -14.32 -13.49
CA ASP A 257 -16.06 -14.85 -12.97
C ASP A 257 -15.24 -13.80 -12.19
N HIS A 258 -15.92 -13.09 -11.27
CA HIS A 258 -15.36 -11.98 -10.51
C HIS A 258 -14.03 -12.30 -9.78
N PRO A 259 -13.77 -13.55 -9.29
CA PRO A 259 -12.47 -13.85 -8.69
C PRO A 259 -11.32 -13.74 -9.68
N ALA A 260 -11.51 -14.27 -10.89
CA ALA A 260 -10.50 -14.19 -11.95
C ALA A 260 -10.31 -12.76 -12.43
N VAL A 261 -11.42 -12.03 -12.67
CA VAL A 261 -11.38 -10.61 -13.12
C VAL A 261 -10.65 -9.72 -12.14
N LEU A 262 -10.93 -9.86 -10.84
CA LEU A 262 -10.22 -9.08 -9.82
C LEU A 262 -8.75 -9.49 -9.72
N ALA A 263 -8.45 -10.79 -9.78
CA ALA A 263 -7.09 -11.29 -9.72
C ALA A 263 -6.24 -10.79 -10.90
N GLU A 264 -6.77 -10.75 -12.12
CA GLU A 264 -6.10 -10.21 -13.30
C GLU A 264 -5.77 -8.72 -13.15
N GLU A 265 -6.69 -7.93 -12.58
CA GLU A 265 -6.44 -6.51 -12.31
C GLU A 265 -5.37 -6.33 -11.23
N LEU A 266 -5.38 -7.15 -10.18
CA LEU A 266 -4.34 -7.15 -9.14
C LEU A 266 -2.97 -7.55 -9.71
N GLU A 267 -2.89 -8.56 -10.56
CA GLU A 267 -1.66 -8.95 -11.27
C GLU A 267 -1.15 -7.81 -12.16
N ARG A 268 -2.03 -7.14 -12.91
CA ARG A 268 -1.69 -5.98 -13.73
C ARG A 268 -1.11 -4.83 -12.88
N ARG A 269 -1.61 -4.66 -11.64
CA ARG A 269 -1.10 -3.68 -10.66
C ARG A 269 0.15 -4.17 -9.91
N GLY A 270 0.63 -5.40 -10.17
CA GLY A 270 1.84 -5.99 -9.61
C GLY A 270 1.64 -6.79 -8.31
N TYR A 271 0.44 -6.93 -7.78
CA TYR A 271 0.12 -7.63 -6.53
C TYR A 271 -0.13 -9.14 -6.76
N ARG A 272 0.92 -9.88 -7.15
CA ARG A 272 0.78 -11.27 -7.61
C ARG A 272 0.31 -12.22 -6.50
N TYR A 273 0.86 -12.09 -5.30
CA TYR A 273 0.46 -12.96 -4.19
C TYR A 273 -0.99 -12.70 -3.77
N LEU A 274 -1.38 -11.43 -3.59
CA LEU A 274 -2.76 -11.05 -3.29
C LEU A 274 -3.74 -11.53 -4.37
N ALA A 275 -3.37 -11.44 -5.64
CA ALA A 275 -4.16 -11.96 -6.75
C ALA A 275 -4.39 -13.48 -6.62
N SER A 276 -3.36 -14.24 -6.23
CA SER A 276 -3.49 -15.68 -6.01
C SER A 276 -4.47 -16.01 -4.88
N VAL A 277 -4.43 -15.25 -3.79
CA VAL A 277 -5.33 -15.41 -2.63
C VAL A 277 -6.79 -15.15 -3.03
N VAL A 278 -7.03 -14.06 -3.74
CA VAL A 278 -8.37 -13.67 -4.18
C VAL A 278 -8.92 -14.63 -5.23
N ARG A 279 -8.09 -15.12 -6.16
CA ARG A 279 -8.50 -15.97 -7.26
C ARG A 279 -9.26 -17.23 -6.83
N VAL A 280 -8.91 -17.80 -5.69
CA VAL A 280 -9.43 -19.08 -5.20
C VAL A 280 -10.47 -18.97 -4.08
N HIS A 281 -10.90 -17.74 -3.72
CA HIS A 281 -11.82 -17.57 -2.57
C HIS A 281 -13.20 -18.23 -2.78
N MET A 282 -13.63 -18.44 -4.01
CA MET A 282 -14.89 -19.15 -4.31
C MET A 282 -14.71 -20.67 -4.37
N ASP A 283 -13.59 -21.13 -4.92
CA ASP A 283 -13.27 -22.53 -5.20
C ASP A 283 -11.81 -22.80 -4.85
N LEU A 284 -11.56 -23.20 -3.60
CA LEU A 284 -10.22 -23.51 -3.11
C LEU A 284 -9.82 -24.93 -3.55
N PRO A 285 -8.67 -25.12 -4.22
CA PRO A 285 -8.13 -26.44 -4.52
C PRO A 285 -7.89 -27.27 -3.26
N ASP A 286 -8.16 -28.58 -3.31
CA ASP A 286 -7.99 -29.50 -2.17
C ASP A 286 -6.60 -29.42 -1.52
N ALA A 287 -5.55 -29.39 -2.33
CA ALA A 287 -4.17 -29.28 -1.84
C ALA A 287 -3.91 -28.01 -1.00
N MET A 288 -4.64 -26.93 -1.27
CA MET A 288 -4.54 -25.68 -0.50
C MET A 288 -5.36 -25.70 0.81
N SER A 289 -6.22 -26.70 1.00
CA SER A 289 -7.04 -26.87 2.21
C SER A 289 -6.42 -27.79 3.27
N GLU A 290 -5.28 -28.40 2.98
CA GLU A 290 -4.57 -29.31 3.90
C GLU A 290 -3.75 -28.56 4.95
N GLY A 291 -3.49 -27.26 4.74
CA GLY A 291 -2.77 -26.39 5.65
C GLY A 291 -3.51 -25.08 5.91
N ILE A 292 -3.00 -24.31 6.87
CA ILE A 292 -3.51 -22.96 7.14
C ILE A 292 -2.64 -21.95 6.39
N SER A 293 -3.30 -21.17 5.55
CA SER A 293 -2.71 -20.12 4.72
C SER A 293 -3.72 -18.98 4.54
N GLU A 294 -3.29 -17.86 4.01
CA GLU A 294 -4.18 -16.73 3.66
C GLU A 294 -5.29 -17.17 2.69
N HIS A 295 -4.98 -18.08 1.74
CA HIS A 295 -5.96 -18.66 0.81
C HIS A 295 -7.06 -19.42 1.56
N ALA A 296 -6.66 -20.33 2.46
CA ALA A 296 -7.58 -21.15 3.24
C ALA A 296 -8.42 -20.30 4.22
N LEU A 297 -7.80 -19.32 4.87
CA LEU A 297 -8.47 -18.45 5.84
C LEU A 297 -9.46 -17.50 5.17
N LEU A 298 -9.12 -16.92 4.00
CA LEU A 298 -10.05 -16.10 3.25
C LEU A 298 -11.24 -16.93 2.76
N TYR A 299 -10.98 -18.10 2.17
CA TYR A 299 -12.03 -19.02 1.75
C TYR A 299 -12.98 -19.36 2.90
N LEU A 300 -12.43 -19.76 4.06
CA LEU A 300 -13.25 -20.09 5.24
C LEU A 300 -14.04 -18.88 5.72
N ALA A 301 -13.41 -17.71 5.84
CA ALA A 301 -14.06 -16.50 6.34
C ALA A 301 -15.28 -16.11 5.48
N ASP A 302 -15.17 -16.19 4.14
CA ASP A 302 -16.29 -15.95 3.23
C ASP A 302 -17.41 -17.00 3.43
N LYS A 303 -17.08 -18.27 3.67
CA LYS A 303 -18.06 -19.33 3.89
C LYS A 303 -18.71 -19.28 5.29
N LEU A 304 -18.25 -18.42 6.18
CA LEU A 304 -18.86 -18.19 7.51
C LEU A 304 -19.80 -16.99 7.53
N VAL A 305 -19.92 -16.23 6.41
CA VAL A 305 -20.69 -14.99 6.32
C VAL A 305 -21.79 -15.10 5.24
N ILE A 306 -22.98 -14.60 5.55
CA ILE A 306 -24.05 -14.31 4.58
C ILE A 306 -24.37 -12.82 4.67
N GLU A 307 -24.32 -12.13 3.52
CA GLU A 307 -24.45 -10.68 3.46
C GLU A 307 -23.40 -10.02 4.38
N ASP A 308 -23.82 -9.36 5.46
CA ASP A 308 -22.96 -8.72 6.45
C ASP A 308 -22.93 -9.44 7.82
N GLN A 309 -23.53 -10.66 7.91
CA GLN A 309 -23.73 -11.40 9.15
C GLN A 309 -22.91 -12.69 9.19
N TYR A 310 -22.28 -12.94 10.33
CA TYR A 310 -21.69 -14.25 10.65
C TYR A 310 -22.81 -15.28 10.87
N VAL A 311 -22.73 -16.42 10.20
CA VAL A 311 -23.76 -17.46 10.28
C VAL A 311 -23.24 -18.86 10.58
N GLY A 312 -21.95 -19.10 10.41
CA GLY A 312 -21.34 -20.43 10.51
C GLY A 312 -21.58 -21.31 9.27
N ILE A 313 -20.85 -22.44 9.20
CA ILE A 313 -20.81 -23.31 8.01
C ILE A 313 -22.19 -23.92 7.74
N ASP A 314 -22.84 -24.49 8.76
CA ASP A 314 -24.11 -25.23 8.55
C ASP A 314 -25.20 -24.32 7.98
N ARG A 315 -25.43 -23.17 8.59
CA ARG A 315 -26.42 -22.20 8.11
C ARG A 315 -26.07 -21.65 6.72
N ARG A 316 -24.79 -21.46 6.43
CA ARG A 316 -24.30 -20.99 5.11
C ARG A 316 -24.64 -21.96 4.00
N PHE A 317 -24.49 -23.28 4.26
CA PHE A 317 -24.67 -24.33 3.24
C PHE A 317 -26.07 -24.94 3.24
N GLN A 318 -26.90 -24.76 4.27
CA GLN A 318 -28.24 -25.33 4.36
C GLN A 318 -29.09 -25.11 3.09
N PRO A 319 -29.21 -23.90 2.51
CA PRO A 319 -30.01 -23.71 1.30
C PRO A 319 -29.44 -24.46 0.08
N ALA A 320 -28.12 -24.62 0.03
CA ALA A 320 -27.45 -25.33 -1.04
C ALA A 320 -27.64 -26.86 -0.90
N GLU A 321 -27.58 -27.38 0.32
CA GLU A 321 -27.84 -28.81 0.62
C GLU A 321 -29.29 -29.20 0.28
N GLU A 322 -30.25 -28.32 0.55
CA GLU A 322 -31.67 -28.55 0.24
C GLU A 322 -31.93 -28.51 -1.29
N ARG A 323 -31.33 -27.55 -1.98
CA ARG A 323 -31.60 -27.30 -3.41
C ARG A 323 -30.76 -28.16 -4.36
N PHE A 324 -29.56 -28.57 -3.94
CA PHE A 324 -28.55 -29.17 -4.81
C PHE A 324 -28.03 -30.51 -4.27
N ARG A 325 -28.92 -31.33 -3.68
CA ARG A 325 -28.57 -32.65 -3.11
C ARG A 325 -27.81 -33.55 -4.08
N ASP A 326 -28.02 -33.38 -5.37
CA ASP A 326 -27.40 -34.18 -6.44
C ASP A 326 -26.15 -33.52 -7.07
N LYS A 327 -25.66 -32.42 -6.48
CA LYS A 327 -24.45 -31.72 -6.96
C LYS A 327 -23.30 -31.86 -5.97
N PRO A 328 -22.45 -32.90 -6.13
CA PRO A 328 -21.36 -33.20 -5.18
C PRO A 328 -20.36 -32.07 -5.04
N GLU A 329 -20.18 -31.23 -6.08
CA GLU A 329 -19.26 -30.09 -6.08
C GLU A 329 -19.62 -29.02 -5.04
N ILE A 330 -20.91 -28.79 -4.81
CA ILE A 330 -21.39 -27.82 -3.80
C ILE A 330 -21.19 -28.38 -2.39
N LEU A 331 -21.42 -29.67 -2.20
CA LEU A 331 -21.17 -30.37 -0.94
C LEU A 331 -19.67 -30.44 -0.63
N HIS A 332 -18.85 -30.56 -1.66
CA HIS A 332 -17.38 -30.55 -1.51
C HIS A 332 -16.85 -29.25 -0.92
N ARG A 333 -17.39 -28.10 -1.34
CA ARG A 333 -17.06 -26.81 -0.74
C ARG A 333 -17.31 -26.75 0.78
N LYS A 334 -18.39 -27.39 1.27
CA LYS A 334 -18.67 -27.51 2.71
C LYS A 334 -17.60 -28.36 3.41
N VAL A 335 -17.19 -29.48 2.78
CA VAL A 335 -16.16 -30.37 3.32
C VAL A 335 -14.82 -29.63 3.46
N ILE A 336 -14.43 -28.87 2.44
CA ILE A 336 -13.21 -28.02 2.49
C ILE A 336 -13.30 -27.02 3.64
N ALA A 337 -14.40 -26.26 3.73
CA ALA A 337 -14.58 -25.28 4.79
C ALA A 337 -14.52 -25.91 6.19
N GLN A 338 -15.16 -27.09 6.37
CA GLN A 338 -15.12 -27.82 7.65
C GLN A 338 -13.74 -28.35 7.99
N ARG A 339 -12.97 -28.82 7.00
CA ARG A 339 -11.57 -29.26 7.17
C ARG A 339 -10.72 -28.11 7.70
N ILE A 340 -10.77 -26.97 7.05
CA ILE A 340 -10.01 -25.79 7.48
C ILE A 340 -10.43 -25.34 8.87
N LEU A 341 -11.73 -25.29 9.15
CA LEU A 341 -12.23 -24.92 10.48
C LEU A 341 -11.71 -25.87 11.57
N ASN A 342 -11.69 -27.16 11.32
CA ASN A 342 -11.15 -28.16 12.24
C ASN A 342 -9.65 -27.93 12.48
N SER A 343 -8.87 -27.68 11.41
CA SER A 343 -7.42 -27.37 11.52
C SER A 343 -7.16 -26.11 12.34
N VAL A 344 -8.00 -25.08 12.20
CA VAL A 344 -7.90 -23.85 13.01
C VAL A 344 -8.23 -24.16 14.49
N ARG A 345 -9.25 -24.98 14.76
CA ARG A 345 -9.64 -25.40 16.14
C ARG A 345 -8.56 -26.25 16.81
N ASP A 346 -7.94 -27.16 16.06
CA ASP A 346 -6.88 -28.05 16.57
C ASP A 346 -5.64 -27.25 17.03
N LEU A 347 -5.47 -26.03 16.52
CA LEU A 347 -4.43 -25.10 16.98
C LEU A 347 -4.84 -24.27 18.21
N HIS A 348 -5.89 -24.70 18.94
CA HIS A 348 -6.42 -24.07 20.17
C HIS A 348 -6.93 -22.64 20.00
N ILE A 349 -7.32 -22.28 18.79
CA ILE A 349 -7.99 -21.00 18.56
C ILE A 349 -9.46 -21.19 18.89
N ASP A 350 -9.85 -20.68 20.06
CA ASP A 350 -11.21 -20.79 20.61
C ASP A 350 -12.16 -19.89 19.77
N ILE A 351 -12.55 -20.40 18.60
CA ILE A 351 -13.64 -19.81 17.82
C ILE A 351 -14.93 -20.24 18.53
N LYS A 352 -15.33 -19.48 19.53
CA LYS A 352 -16.60 -19.73 20.24
C LYS A 352 -17.75 -19.61 19.25
N GLU A 353 -18.32 -20.76 18.88
CA GLU A 353 -19.64 -20.88 18.29
C GLU A 353 -20.71 -20.55 19.33
N LYS A 354 -20.77 -19.32 19.79
CA LYS A 354 -21.96 -18.83 20.48
C LYS A 354 -22.77 -17.98 19.51
N GLY A 355 -23.86 -18.56 19.06
CA GLY A 355 -24.87 -17.92 18.21
C GLY A 355 -25.62 -16.76 18.86
N GLU A 356 -25.09 -16.06 19.87
CA GLU A 356 -25.73 -14.95 20.55
C GLU A 356 -24.78 -13.89 21.14
N GLU A 357 -23.46 -13.96 20.94
CA GLU A 357 -22.65 -12.81 21.28
C GLU A 357 -22.65 -11.86 20.08
N THR A 358 -23.35 -10.75 20.26
CA THR A 358 -23.30 -9.58 19.41
C THR A 358 -21.87 -9.29 19.03
N TRP A 359 -21.51 -9.61 17.80
CA TRP A 359 -20.30 -9.14 17.17
C TRP A 359 -20.37 -7.63 17.24
N ASP A 360 -19.51 -7.06 18.08
CA ASP A 360 -19.56 -5.65 18.39
C ASP A 360 -19.53 -4.84 17.08
N LYS A 361 -20.69 -4.25 16.73
CA LYS A 361 -20.86 -3.39 15.56
C LYS A 361 -20.03 -2.11 15.65
N GLY A 362 -19.31 -1.91 16.76
CA GLY A 362 -18.64 -0.66 17.11
C GLY A 362 -17.19 -0.49 16.67
N ARG A 363 -16.51 -1.54 16.21
CA ARG A 363 -15.15 -1.39 15.66
C ARG A 363 -15.17 -1.55 14.16
N SER A 364 -14.96 -0.46 13.45
CA SER A 364 -14.72 -0.50 12.01
C SER A 364 -13.40 -1.24 11.75
N CYS A 365 -13.29 -1.94 10.62
CA CYS A 365 -12.00 -2.52 10.19
C CYS A 365 -10.87 -1.47 10.08
N LYS A 366 -11.22 -0.18 9.93
CA LYS A 366 -10.27 0.94 9.95
C LYS A 366 -9.49 1.03 11.27
N ASP A 367 -10.12 0.71 12.40
CA ASP A 367 -9.46 0.73 13.72
C ASP A 367 -8.49 -0.45 13.91
N GLY A 368 -8.77 -1.60 13.29
CA GLY A 368 -7.87 -2.77 13.26
C GLY A 368 -6.63 -2.54 12.40
N TYR A 369 -6.79 -1.88 11.25
CA TYR A 369 -5.69 -1.56 10.35
C TYR A 369 -4.71 -0.57 10.97
N CYS A 370 -5.20 0.46 11.65
CA CYS A 370 -4.36 1.45 12.34
C CYS A 370 -3.62 0.86 13.55
N SER A 371 -4.15 -0.19 14.20
CA SER A 371 -3.51 -0.84 15.35
C SER A 371 -2.47 -1.90 14.96
N MET A 372 -2.52 -2.44 13.74
CA MET A 372 -1.54 -3.43 13.24
C MET A 372 -0.25 -2.78 12.71
N ARG A 373 -0.26 -1.47 12.43
CA ARG A 373 0.92 -0.68 12.01
C ARG A 373 1.56 0.13 13.15
N LYS A 374 1.20 -0.16 14.40
CA LYS A 374 1.87 0.36 15.62
C LYS A 374 2.77 -0.74 16.20
#